data_9a37c5f850166e9edd1c17f284827260
#
_entry.id   9a37c5f850166e9edd1c17f284827260
#
_cell.length_a   1.000
_cell.length_b   1.000
_cell.length_c   1.000
_cell.angle_alpha   90.00
_cell.angle_beta   90.00
_cell.angle_gamma   90.00
#
_symmetry.space_group_name_H-M   'P 1'
#
loop_
_entity.id
_entity.type
_entity.pdbx_description
1 polymer ?
#
loop_
_entity_poly.entity_id
_entity_poly.type
_entity_poly.pdbx_seq_one_letter_code
_entity_poly.pdbx_strand_id
1 'polypeptide(L)'
;MATELTAAQLRAYDGTDASKPIYVAIRGKVFDVSAGRGFYGPGGDYALFAGCEAARALAKMSKDAADVSGDLSGLSDKELGVLADWESKFQAKYPVVARLAA
;
A
#
# COMPACT_ATOMS: atom_id res chain seq x y z
N MET A 1 -4.62 15.11 14.18
CA MET A 1 -4.50 13.79 14.86
C MET A 1 -4.39 12.70 13.84
N ALA A 2 -3.45 11.80 14.02
CA ALA A 2 -3.30 10.68 13.09
C ALA A 2 -4.36 9.63 13.38
N THR A 3 -5.09 9.22 12.36
CA THR A 3 -5.98 8.07 12.43
C THR A 3 -5.13 6.81 12.35
N GLU A 4 -5.42 5.83 13.19
CA GLU A 4 -4.77 4.53 13.12
C GLU A 4 -5.75 3.48 12.63
N LEU A 5 -5.26 2.58 11.77
CA LEU A 5 -6.01 1.44 11.27
C LEU A 5 -5.23 0.17 11.58
N THR A 6 -5.93 -0.86 12.03
CA THR A 6 -5.34 -2.19 12.11
C THR A 6 -5.25 -2.80 10.72
N ALA A 7 -4.45 -3.86 10.56
CA ALA A 7 -4.39 -4.58 9.28
C ALA A 7 -5.78 -5.09 8.86
N ALA A 8 -6.57 -5.55 9.83
CA ALA A 8 -7.94 -6.02 9.56
C ALA A 8 -8.85 -4.88 9.08
N GLN A 9 -8.73 -3.70 9.71
CA GLN A 9 -9.51 -2.52 9.30
C GLN A 9 -9.09 -2.04 7.90
N LEU A 10 -7.79 -2.07 7.61
CA LEU A 10 -7.27 -1.64 6.32
C LEU A 10 -7.86 -2.46 5.17
N ARG A 11 -8.09 -3.76 5.40
CA ARG A 11 -8.64 -4.65 4.38
C ARG A 11 -10.02 -4.25 3.86
N ALA A 12 -10.78 -3.50 4.64
CA ALA A 12 -12.09 -2.98 4.20
C ALA A 12 -11.96 -1.96 3.06
N TYR A 13 -10.76 -1.42 2.84
CA TYR A 13 -10.48 -0.39 1.84
C TYR A 13 -9.73 -0.96 0.62
N ASP A 14 -10.11 -2.15 0.19
CA ASP A 14 -9.44 -2.87 -0.90
C ASP A 14 -10.09 -2.66 -2.28
N GLY A 15 -11.03 -1.73 -2.38
CA GLY A 15 -11.70 -1.40 -3.63
C GLY A 15 -12.92 -2.25 -3.94
N THR A 16 -13.24 -3.26 -3.12
CA THR A 16 -14.42 -4.11 -3.36
C THR A 16 -15.72 -3.41 -2.96
N ASP A 17 -15.65 -2.42 -2.07
CA ASP A 17 -16.79 -1.60 -1.69
C ASP A 17 -16.66 -0.23 -2.38
N ALA A 18 -17.49 0.00 -3.40
CA ALA A 18 -17.43 1.24 -4.17
C ALA A 18 -17.77 2.50 -3.35
N SER A 19 -18.39 2.33 -2.17
CA SER A 19 -18.71 3.46 -1.29
C SER A 19 -17.54 3.89 -0.42
N LYS A 20 -16.43 3.13 -0.43
CA LYS A 20 -15.25 3.40 0.39
C LYS A 20 -14.05 3.80 -0.48
N PRO A 21 -13.13 4.63 0.05
CA PRO A 21 -11.88 4.90 -0.64
C PRO A 21 -11.03 3.64 -0.74
N ILE A 22 -10.02 3.67 -1.59
CA ILE A 22 -9.03 2.60 -1.72
C ILE A 22 -7.77 3.05 -1.02
N TYR A 23 -7.25 2.23 -0.10
CA TYR A 23 -6.04 2.52 0.65
C TYR A 23 -4.95 1.50 0.36
N VAL A 24 -3.70 1.97 0.32
CA VAL A 24 -2.50 1.13 0.29
C VAL A 24 -1.55 1.65 1.37
N ALA A 25 -1.00 0.77 2.18
CA ALA A 25 -0.02 1.16 3.19
C ALA A 25 1.40 0.86 2.70
N ILE A 26 2.31 1.78 2.98
CA ILE A 26 3.75 1.64 2.72
C ILE A 26 4.49 2.06 3.98
N ARG A 27 5.19 1.12 4.60
CA ARG A 27 5.99 1.35 5.81
C ARG A 27 5.19 2.02 6.92
N GLY A 28 3.95 1.58 7.10
CA GLY A 28 3.05 2.08 8.13
C GLY A 28 2.28 3.34 7.76
N LYS A 29 2.57 3.98 6.64
CA LYS A 29 1.79 5.14 6.16
C LYS A 29 0.68 4.65 5.26
N VAL A 30 -0.56 5.04 5.55
CA VAL A 30 -1.73 4.66 4.76
C VAL A 30 -2.04 5.77 3.77
N PHE A 31 -1.94 5.46 2.48
CA PHE A 31 -2.22 6.39 1.39
C PHE A 31 -3.61 6.14 0.83
N ASP A 32 -4.34 7.23 0.56
CA ASP A 32 -5.59 7.16 -0.18
C ASP A 32 -5.25 7.16 -1.68
N VAL A 33 -5.39 6.02 -2.32
CA VAL A 33 -5.07 5.85 -3.75
C VAL A 33 -6.33 5.81 -4.62
N SER A 34 -7.44 6.35 -4.14
CA SER A 34 -8.71 6.35 -4.87
C SER A 34 -8.61 7.02 -6.25
N ALA A 35 -7.75 8.03 -6.39
CA ALA A 35 -7.49 8.66 -7.69
C ALA A 35 -6.85 7.70 -8.70
N GLY A 36 -6.21 6.63 -8.21
CA GLY A 36 -5.62 5.58 -9.04
C GLY A 36 -6.48 4.32 -9.12
N ARG A 37 -7.80 4.45 -9.02
CA ARG A 37 -8.74 3.32 -9.02
C ARG A 37 -8.54 2.39 -10.22
N GLY A 38 -8.12 2.89 -11.35
CA GLY A 38 -7.82 2.05 -12.52
C GLY A 38 -6.69 1.06 -12.30
N PHE A 39 -5.77 1.35 -11.37
CA PHE A 39 -4.65 0.49 -11.01
C PHE A 39 -4.93 -0.36 -9.77
N TYR A 40 -5.58 0.20 -8.76
CA TYR A 40 -5.74 -0.41 -7.45
C TYR A 40 -7.14 -0.95 -7.19
N GLY A 41 -8.12 -0.59 -8.01
CA GLY A 41 -9.46 -1.12 -7.91
C GLY A 41 -9.58 -2.53 -8.50
N PRO A 42 -10.75 -3.17 -8.37
CA PRO A 42 -10.95 -4.51 -8.91
C PRO A 42 -10.61 -4.57 -10.40
N GLY A 43 -9.84 -5.58 -10.78
CA GLY A 43 -9.38 -5.74 -12.17
C GLY A 43 -8.17 -4.92 -12.56
N GLY A 44 -7.68 -4.04 -11.69
CA GLY A 44 -6.47 -3.25 -11.96
C GLY A 44 -5.19 -4.08 -11.78
N ASP A 45 -4.10 -3.61 -12.40
CA ASP A 45 -2.81 -4.30 -12.36
C ASP A 45 -2.25 -4.42 -10.95
N TYR A 46 -2.58 -3.50 -10.05
CA TYR A 46 -2.09 -3.45 -8.69
C TYR A 46 -3.19 -3.66 -7.65
N ALA A 47 -4.30 -4.27 -8.06
CA ALA A 47 -5.43 -4.54 -7.17
C ALA A 47 -5.02 -5.37 -5.93
N LEU A 48 -4.00 -6.23 -6.07
CA LEU A 48 -3.51 -7.04 -4.96
C LEU A 48 -2.91 -6.22 -3.82
N PHE A 49 -2.50 -4.97 -4.08
CA PHE A 49 -1.92 -4.09 -3.05
C PHE A 49 -3.00 -3.34 -2.26
N ALA A 50 -4.20 -3.23 -2.80
CA ALA A 50 -5.27 -2.46 -2.17
C ALA A 50 -5.68 -3.12 -0.85
N GLY A 51 -5.84 -2.29 0.19
CA GLY A 51 -6.20 -2.76 1.52
C GLY A 51 -5.08 -3.49 2.25
N CYS A 52 -3.84 -3.37 1.80
CA CYS A 52 -2.70 -4.11 2.34
C CYS A 52 -1.49 -3.21 2.55
N GLU A 53 -0.59 -3.66 3.43
CA GLU A 53 0.76 -3.10 3.51
C GLU A 53 1.60 -3.75 2.40
N ALA A 54 2.03 -2.98 1.44
CA ALA A 54 2.63 -3.49 0.21
C ALA A 54 4.15 -3.23 0.12
N ALA A 55 4.79 -2.78 1.19
CA ALA A 55 6.19 -2.34 1.15
C ALA A 55 7.13 -3.40 0.58
N ARG A 56 7.03 -4.65 1.05
CA ARG A 56 7.92 -5.72 0.58
C ARG A 56 7.76 -5.99 -0.91
N ALA A 57 6.52 -6.09 -1.38
CA ALA A 57 6.24 -6.33 -2.80
C ALA A 57 6.76 -5.19 -3.67
N LEU A 58 6.59 -3.94 -3.24
CA LEU A 58 7.08 -2.79 -3.98
C LEU A 58 8.61 -2.77 -4.03
N ALA A 59 9.29 -3.09 -2.92
CA ALA A 59 10.75 -3.15 -2.87
C ALA A 59 11.28 -4.21 -3.84
N LYS A 60 10.61 -5.34 -3.95
CA LYS A 60 11.02 -6.47 -4.80
C LYS A 60 10.46 -6.35 -6.21
N MET A 61 9.67 -5.33 -6.50
CA MET A 61 8.95 -5.17 -7.77
C MET A 61 8.17 -6.44 -8.11
N SER A 62 7.51 -7.01 -7.10
CA SER A 62 6.81 -8.28 -7.20
C SER A 62 5.31 -8.07 -7.18
N LYS A 63 4.60 -8.87 -7.97
CA LYS A 63 3.13 -8.96 -7.93
C LYS A 63 2.67 -10.27 -7.32
N ASP A 64 3.52 -10.96 -6.60
CA ASP A 64 3.18 -12.18 -5.89
C ASP A 64 2.51 -11.82 -4.56
N ALA A 65 1.32 -12.37 -4.32
CA ALA A 65 0.58 -12.12 -3.08
C ALA A 65 1.40 -12.48 -1.83
N ALA A 66 2.31 -13.45 -1.93
CA ALA A 66 3.19 -13.83 -0.82
C ALA A 66 4.14 -12.71 -0.42
N ASP A 67 4.44 -11.79 -1.32
CA ASP A 67 5.30 -10.63 -1.06
C ASP A 67 4.54 -9.40 -0.57
N VAL A 68 3.22 -9.42 -0.56
CA VAL A 68 2.41 -8.29 -0.09
C VAL A 68 2.41 -8.31 1.43
N SER A 69 3.38 -7.61 2.02
CA SER A 69 3.69 -7.66 3.43
C SER A 69 4.47 -6.40 3.82
N GLY A 70 4.49 -6.08 5.10
CA GLY A 70 5.35 -5.04 5.66
C GLY A 70 6.70 -5.55 6.15
N ASP A 71 6.99 -6.84 5.98
CA ASP A 71 8.25 -7.43 6.42
C ASP A 71 9.38 -7.03 5.48
N LEU A 72 10.32 -6.23 5.98
CA LEU A 72 11.47 -5.74 5.21
C LEU A 72 12.74 -6.55 5.45
N SER A 73 12.67 -7.62 6.24
CA SER A 73 13.85 -8.44 6.54
C SER A 73 14.38 -9.11 5.26
N GLY A 74 15.68 -9.18 5.16
CA GLY A 74 16.35 -9.81 4.02
C GLY A 74 16.38 -9.01 2.74
N LEU A 75 15.83 -7.79 2.72
CA LEU A 75 15.89 -6.93 1.53
C LEU A 75 17.29 -6.33 1.38
N SER A 76 17.77 -6.25 0.14
CA SER A 76 19.05 -5.61 -0.17
C SER A 76 18.90 -4.08 -0.10
N ASP A 77 20.05 -3.38 -0.05
CA ASP A 77 20.07 -1.92 -0.11
C ASP A 77 19.44 -1.42 -1.41
N LYS A 78 19.62 -2.12 -2.51
CA LYS A 78 19.01 -1.80 -3.79
C LYS A 78 17.50 -1.89 -3.72
N GLU A 79 16.97 -2.95 -3.10
CA GLU A 79 15.53 -3.14 -2.93
C GLU A 79 14.94 -2.06 -2.01
N LEU A 80 15.64 -1.71 -0.95
CA LEU A 80 15.20 -0.63 -0.06
C LEU A 80 15.20 0.72 -0.77
N GLY A 81 16.14 0.94 -1.70
CA GLY A 81 16.17 2.14 -2.53
C GLY A 81 14.97 2.20 -3.48
N VAL A 82 14.60 1.08 -4.08
CA VAL A 82 13.39 0.98 -4.93
C VAL A 82 12.14 1.30 -4.11
N LEU A 83 12.06 0.78 -2.89
CA LEU A 83 10.94 1.07 -1.99
C LEU A 83 10.86 2.56 -1.66
N ALA A 84 11.99 3.20 -1.37
CA ALA A 84 12.03 4.63 -1.09
C ALA A 84 11.53 5.45 -2.27
N ASP A 85 11.86 5.05 -3.50
CA ASP A 85 11.37 5.70 -4.71
C ASP A 85 9.84 5.56 -4.84
N TRP A 86 9.30 4.38 -4.57
CA TRP A 86 7.86 4.17 -4.58
C TRP A 86 7.16 5.03 -3.53
N GLU A 87 7.70 5.06 -2.32
CA GLU A 87 7.14 5.86 -1.24
C GLU A 87 7.13 7.35 -1.60
N SER A 88 8.21 7.85 -2.19
CA SER A 88 8.31 9.23 -2.65
C SER A 88 7.26 9.55 -3.71
N LYS A 89 7.05 8.66 -4.67
CA LYS A 89 6.03 8.83 -5.71
C LYS A 89 4.62 8.84 -5.11
N PHE A 90 4.37 7.96 -4.15
CA PHE A 90 3.08 7.92 -3.46
C PHE A 90 2.84 9.21 -2.69
N GLN A 91 3.85 9.71 -1.98
CA GLN A 91 3.72 10.96 -1.22
C GLN A 91 3.45 12.17 -2.11
N ALA A 92 4.00 12.16 -3.33
CA ALA A 92 3.78 13.24 -4.29
C ALA A 92 2.39 13.17 -4.93
N LYS A 93 1.79 11.99 -5.01
CA LYS A 93 0.58 11.75 -5.79
C LYS A 93 -0.66 11.51 -4.94
N TYR A 94 -0.51 10.93 -3.76
CA TYR A 94 -1.63 10.53 -2.90
C TYR A 94 -1.46 11.07 -1.48
N PRO A 95 -2.57 11.45 -0.81
CA PRO A 95 -2.47 11.90 0.58
C PRO A 95 -2.26 10.76 1.55
N VAL A 96 -1.50 11.01 2.60
CA VAL A 96 -1.42 10.11 3.76
C VAL A 96 -2.62 10.42 4.65
N VAL A 97 -3.47 9.42 4.88
CA VAL A 97 -4.73 9.61 5.62
C VAL A 97 -4.77 8.91 6.96
N ALA A 98 -3.83 7.99 7.21
CA ALA A 98 -3.79 7.21 8.44
C ALA A 98 -2.41 6.60 8.63
N ARG A 99 -2.24 5.91 9.78
CA ARG A 99 -1.08 5.07 10.06
C ARG A 99 -1.57 3.66 10.32
N LEU A 100 -0.78 2.69 9.89
CA LEU A 100 -1.05 1.30 10.19
C LEU A 100 -0.62 1.00 11.62
N ALA A 101 -1.53 0.50 12.44
CA ALA A 101 -1.21 0.11 13.81
C ALA A 101 -0.31 -1.12 13.81
N ALA A 102 0.64 -1.12 14.70
CA ALA A 102 1.57 -2.23 14.85
C ALA A 102 0.88 -3.49 15.37
#